data_bd7830b47816e5a029505beaeefdc995
#
_entry.id   bd7830b47816e5a029505beaeefdc995
#
_cell.length_a   1.000
_cell.length_b   1.000
_cell.length_c   1.000
_cell.angle_alpha   90.00
_cell.angle_beta   90.00
_cell.angle_gamma   90.00
#
_symmetry.space_group_name_H-M   'P 1'
#
loop_
_entity.id
_entity.type
_entity.pdbx_description
1 polymer ?
#
loop_
_entity_poly.entity_id
_entity_poly.type
_entity_poly.pdbx_seq_one_letter_code
_entity_poly.pdbx_strand_id
1 'polypeptide(L)'
;VSDAEQKLLDAQGDFLYAVRGGEVDQGATWQSCRLIVTNKRLVLATSGNKQTVPLAKLSLVDDPPEIEATEHVASFTAIRVGSAIIFLTLPDAQLEETICRATLHDEIVLVKHPAVEGGVVQDTEWEKAKFRYVDDTIQMALSDGRVAIGMDNVGTIDTSQSTVRSTDRTVISVEHTEDDRSVETHLTGTERHTRALSSLFTSAVERNEGDVGELDDMESQVLMALYSGVSPFEMSDFVGIPPDEVEEIYQRLLDIGAVDEVRVRTEVALNARGRNLASDAMSDE
;
A
#
# COMPACT_ATOMS: atom_id res chain seq x y z
N VAL A 1 26.80 -5.40 11.50
CA VAL A 1 25.72 -4.66 12.20
C VAL A 1 25.02 -5.68 13.07
N SER A 2 24.92 -5.38 14.37
CA SER A 2 24.36 -6.29 15.38
C SER A 2 22.91 -6.59 15.05
N ASP A 3 22.60 -7.85 14.82
CA ASP A 3 21.25 -8.42 14.65
C ASP A 3 20.54 -8.50 16.02
N ALA A 4 20.53 -7.37 16.74
CA ALA A 4 19.92 -7.25 18.05
C ALA A 4 18.40 -7.33 17.92
N GLU A 5 17.76 -8.08 18.81
CA GLU A 5 16.31 -8.15 18.85
C GLU A 5 15.74 -6.78 19.26
N GLN A 6 14.88 -6.23 18.40
CA GLN A 6 14.20 -4.95 18.60
C GLN A 6 12.71 -5.17 18.83
N LYS A 7 12.16 -4.47 19.81
CA LYS A 7 10.72 -4.47 20.08
C LYS A 7 10.03 -3.46 19.15
N LEU A 8 9.06 -3.94 18.38
CA LEU A 8 8.31 -3.16 17.39
C LEU A 8 6.93 -2.77 17.93
N LEU A 9 6.30 -3.64 18.74
CA LEU A 9 5.01 -3.41 19.37
C LEU A 9 5.00 -4.01 20.77
N ASP A 10 4.29 -3.34 21.68
CA ASP A 10 4.09 -3.79 23.07
C ASP A 10 2.77 -3.22 23.58
N ALA A 11 1.72 -4.01 23.54
CA ALA A 11 0.35 -3.57 23.86
C ALA A 11 -0.43 -4.61 24.64
N GLN A 12 -1.51 -4.19 25.28
CA GLN A 12 -2.53 -5.09 25.82
C GLN A 12 -3.53 -5.41 24.72
N GLY A 13 -3.90 -6.67 24.61
CA GLY A 13 -4.86 -7.17 23.63
C GLY A 13 -5.41 -8.51 24.07
N ASP A 14 -6.16 -9.12 23.18
CA ASP A 14 -6.76 -10.43 23.44
C ASP A 14 -6.35 -11.41 22.35
N PHE A 15 -6.37 -12.69 22.69
CA PHE A 15 -6.14 -13.78 21.75
C PHE A 15 -7.08 -14.94 21.99
N LEU A 16 -7.32 -15.72 20.98
CA LEU A 16 -7.99 -17.02 21.08
C LEU A 16 -7.40 -18.02 20.11
N TYR A 17 -7.56 -19.30 20.40
CA TYR A 17 -7.24 -20.36 19.46
C TYR A 17 -8.49 -20.75 18.69
N ALA A 18 -8.59 -20.35 17.43
CA ALA A 18 -9.68 -20.72 16.53
C ALA A 18 -9.53 -22.18 16.04
N VAL A 19 -8.28 -22.65 15.90
CA VAL A 19 -7.97 -24.02 15.49
C VAL A 19 -6.91 -24.60 16.43
N ARG A 20 -7.15 -25.79 16.94
CA ARG A 20 -6.20 -26.58 17.73
C ARG A 20 -6.06 -27.97 17.15
N GLY A 21 -4.82 -28.39 16.87
CA GLY A 21 -4.58 -29.74 16.32
C GLY A 21 -5.23 -29.99 14.96
N GLY A 22 -5.59 -28.93 14.22
CA GLY A 22 -6.28 -29.02 12.93
C GLY A 22 -7.81 -29.00 13.03
N GLU A 23 -8.40 -28.97 14.22
CA GLU A 23 -9.85 -28.89 14.44
C GLU A 23 -10.27 -27.48 14.88
N VAL A 24 -11.39 -26.99 14.32
CA VAL A 24 -11.99 -25.69 14.66
C VAL A 24 -12.63 -25.79 16.04
N ASP A 25 -12.29 -24.87 16.94
CA ASP A 25 -12.84 -24.77 18.30
C ASP A 25 -13.96 -23.71 18.30
N GLN A 26 -15.21 -24.13 18.08
CA GLN A 26 -16.38 -23.25 18.09
C GLN A 26 -16.66 -22.65 19.48
N GLY A 27 -16.20 -23.27 20.55
CA GLY A 27 -16.33 -22.78 21.92
C GLY A 27 -15.16 -21.92 22.40
N ALA A 28 -14.23 -21.56 21.50
CA ALA A 28 -13.09 -20.74 21.87
C ALA A 28 -13.50 -19.38 22.42
N THR A 29 -12.78 -18.91 23.42
CA THR A 29 -13.05 -17.62 24.07
C THR A 29 -11.81 -16.75 24.08
N TRP A 30 -12.02 -15.42 23.98
CA TRP A 30 -10.97 -14.44 24.06
C TRP A 30 -10.30 -14.44 25.43
N GLN A 31 -8.99 -14.36 25.45
CA GLN A 31 -8.14 -14.31 26.64
C GLN A 31 -7.23 -13.10 26.57
N SER A 32 -7.28 -12.26 27.60
CA SER A 32 -6.45 -11.08 27.68
C SER A 32 -4.98 -11.43 27.85
N CYS A 33 -4.13 -10.76 27.09
CA CYS A 33 -2.70 -10.94 27.13
C CYS A 33 -1.95 -9.64 26.84
N ARG A 34 -0.67 -9.62 27.18
CA ARG A 34 0.27 -8.64 26.65
C ARG A 34 0.85 -9.19 25.36
N LEU A 35 0.63 -8.46 24.26
CA LEU A 35 1.14 -8.74 22.93
C LEU A 35 2.45 -7.98 22.73
N ILE A 36 3.54 -8.69 22.38
CA ILE A 36 4.82 -8.08 22.06
C ILE A 36 5.28 -8.63 20.71
N VAL A 37 5.48 -7.76 19.73
CA VAL A 37 6.10 -8.10 18.45
C VAL A 37 7.51 -7.55 18.44
N THR A 38 8.45 -8.39 18.06
CA THR A 38 9.84 -8.02 17.82
C THR A 38 10.19 -8.33 16.35
N ASN A 39 11.34 -7.90 15.89
CA ASN A 39 11.87 -8.30 14.57
C ASN A 39 12.19 -9.81 14.44
N LYS A 40 11.97 -10.62 15.51
CA LYS A 40 12.25 -12.07 15.50
C LYS A 40 11.09 -12.94 15.93
N ARG A 41 10.19 -12.43 16.75
CA ARG A 41 9.13 -13.24 17.36
C ARG A 41 7.91 -12.42 17.81
N LEU A 42 6.79 -13.11 17.88
CA LEU A 42 5.59 -12.69 18.58
C LEU A 42 5.57 -13.35 19.97
N VAL A 43 5.21 -12.59 21.00
CA VAL A 43 5.06 -13.08 22.37
C VAL A 43 3.65 -12.76 22.87
N LEU A 44 2.97 -13.79 23.37
CA LEU A 44 1.68 -13.71 24.04
C LEU A 44 1.94 -14.02 25.53
N ALA A 45 1.79 -13.02 26.38
CA ALA A 45 2.02 -13.16 27.81
C ALA A 45 0.73 -12.93 28.59
N THR A 46 0.26 -13.97 29.28
CA THR A 46 -0.86 -13.92 30.24
C THR A 46 -0.33 -13.91 31.68
N SER A 47 -1.21 -13.79 32.68
CA SER A 47 -0.84 -13.82 34.12
C SER A 47 -0.13 -15.12 34.56
N GLY A 48 -0.34 -16.23 33.84
CA GLY A 48 0.20 -17.55 34.22
C GLY A 48 1.06 -18.23 33.15
N ASN A 49 1.12 -17.68 31.93
CA ASN A 49 1.83 -18.33 30.81
C ASN A 49 2.44 -17.31 29.85
N LYS A 50 3.54 -17.70 29.24
CA LYS A 50 4.19 -16.94 28.17
C LYS A 50 4.44 -17.85 26.98
N GLN A 51 3.76 -17.54 25.88
CA GLN A 51 3.99 -18.22 24.60
C GLN A 51 4.86 -17.36 23.71
N THR A 52 5.80 -17.97 23.03
CA THR A 52 6.69 -17.30 22.09
C THR A 52 6.64 -18.01 20.74
N VAL A 53 6.34 -17.25 19.71
CA VAL A 53 6.24 -17.75 18.32
C VAL A 53 7.30 -17.04 17.49
N PRO A 54 8.32 -17.77 16.97
CA PRO A 54 9.25 -17.19 16.01
C PRO A 54 8.49 -16.71 14.75
N LEU A 55 8.80 -15.53 14.24
CA LEU A 55 8.17 -15.01 13.01
C LEU A 55 8.37 -15.95 11.83
N ALA A 56 9.51 -16.62 11.76
CA ALA A 56 9.77 -17.63 10.72
C ALA A 56 8.80 -18.83 10.71
N LYS A 57 8.05 -19.05 11.80
CA LYS A 57 7.03 -20.09 11.92
C LYS A 57 5.60 -19.58 11.92
N LEU A 58 5.43 -18.29 11.71
CA LEU A 58 4.16 -17.59 11.65
C LEU A 58 3.81 -17.28 10.20
N SER A 59 2.55 -17.46 9.80
CA SER A 59 1.99 -16.91 8.56
C SER A 59 0.62 -16.32 8.85
N LEU A 60 0.26 -15.28 8.11
CA LEU A 60 -1.10 -14.74 8.10
C LEU A 60 -2.08 -15.74 7.49
N VAL A 61 -3.35 -15.61 7.81
CA VAL A 61 -4.45 -16.42 7.29
C VAL A 61 -5.47 -15.48 6.66
N ASP A 62 -5.59 -15.53 5.33
CA ASP A 62 -6.47 -14.63 4.56
C ASP A 62 -7.95 -15.04 4.67
N ASP A 63 -8.23 -16.32 4.84
CA ASP A 63 -9.59 -16.88 4.98
C ASP A 63 -9.65 -17.71 6.29
N PRO A 64 -9.81 -17.03 7.44
CA PRO A 64 -9.90 -17.68 8.73
C PRO A 64 -11.25 -18.35 8.93
N PRO A 65 -11.33 -19.46 9.73
CA PRO A 65 -12.61 -20.08 10.04
C PRO A 65 -13.52 -19.12 10.81
N GLU A 66 -14.80 -19.14 10.47
CA GLU A 66 -15.82 -18.43 11.23
C GLU A 66 -16.09 -19.14 12.56
N ILE A 67 -16.07 -18.38 13.65
CA ILE A 67 -16.41 -18.85 14.98
C ILE A 67 -17.27 -17.82 15.72
N GLU A 68 -18.16 -18.26 16.60
CA GLU A 68 -19.10 -17.39 17.31
C GLU A 68 -18.40 -16.24 18.07
N ALA A 69 -17.21 -16.49 18.62
CA ALA A 69 -16.45 -15.50 19.36
C ALA A 69 -16.00 -14.27 18.53
N THR A 70 -16.06 -14.32 17.18
CA THR A 70 -15.69 -13.21 16.30
C THR A 70 -16.86 -12.31 15.88
N GLU A 71 -18.11 -12.72 16.10
CA GLU A 71 -19.30 -11.98 15.64
C GLU A 71 -19.40 -10.55 16.21
N HIS A 72 -18.79 -10.30 17.36
CA HIS A 72 -18.85 -9.01 18.05
C HIS A 72 -17.51 -8.26 18.11
N VAL A 73 -16.51 -8.72 17.36
CA VAL A 73 -15.18 -8.10 17.31
C VAL A 73 -15.05 -7.34 15.98
N ALA A 74 -14.76 -6.05 16.07
CA ALA A 74 -14.69 -5.17 14.89
C ALA A 74 -13.58 -5.60 13.90
N SER A 75 -12.43 -6.04 14.43
CA SER A 75 -11.32 -6.55 13.61
C SER A 75 -10.41 -7.46 14.43
N PHE A 76 -9.79 -8.42 13.75
CA PHE A 76 -8.77 -9.29 14.33
C PHE A 76 -7.78 -9.73 13.25
N THR A 77 -6.57 -10.03 13.67
CA THR A 77 -5.54 -10.63 12.81
C THR A 77 -5.49 -12.13 13.03
N ALA A 78 -5.63 -12.91 11.99
CA ALA A 78 -5.53 -14.37 12.05
C ALA A 78 -4.12 -14.84 11.65
N ILE A 79 -3.48 -15.59 12.56
CA ILE A 79 -2.15 -16.16 12.32
C ILE A 79 -2.17 -17.66 12.43
N ARG A 80 -1.40 -18.34 11.55
CA ARG A 80 -1.15 -19.78 11.60
C ARG A 80 0.21 -20.05 12.23
N VAL A 81 0.22 -21.00 13.17
CA VAL A 81 1.42 -21.50 13.82
C VAL A 81 1.35 -23.04 13.86
N GLY A 82 2.06 -23.69 12.95
CA GLY A 82 1.92 -25.15 12.75
C GLY A 82 0.49 -25.53 12.36
N SER A 83 -0.18 -26.40 13.15
CA SER A 83 -1.58 -26.80 12.95
C SER A 83 -2.60 -25.93 13.68
N ALA A 84 -2.15 -24.91 14.40
CA ALA A 84 -3.03 -23.99 15.13
C ALA A 84 -3.29 -22.72 14.32
N ILE A 85 -4.50 -22.15 14.46
CA ILE A 85 -4.83 -20.79 14.04
C ILE A 85 -5.20 -20.03 15.30
N ILE A 86 -4.56 -18.86 15.46
CA ILE A 86 -4.73 -17.97 16.60
C ILE A 86 -5.28 -16.65 16.06
N PHE A 87 -6.36 -16.16 16.64
CA PHE A 87 -6.88 -14.85 16.41
C PHE A 87 -6.33 -13.89 17.45
N LEU A 88 -5.94 -12.72 17.01
CA LEU A 88 -5.36 -11.66 17.83
C LEU A 88 -6.13 -10.37 17.60
N THR A 89 -6.46 -9.65 18.65
CA THR A 89 -7.07 -8.32 18.53
C THR A 89 -6.34 -7.32 19.40
N LEU A 90 -6.26 -6.10 18.89
CA LEU A 90 -5.78 -4.91 19.58
C LEU A 90 -6.79 -3.78 19.38
N PRO A 91 -6.84 -2.81 20.31
CA PRO A 91 -7.65 -1.60 20.11
C PRO A 91 -7.26 -0.80 18.85
N ASP A 92 -5.99 -0.84 18.47
CA ASP A 92 -5.44 -0.16 17.28
C ASP A 92 -5.10 -1.16 16.19
N ALA A 93 -5.48 -0.86 14.95
CA ALA A 93 -5.39 -1.74 13.77
C ALA A 93 -3.96 -2.07 13.29
N GLN A 94 -2.91 -1.68 14.02
CA GLN A 94 -1.51 -1.79 13.57
C GLN A 94 -0.84 -3.16 13.79
N LEU A 95 -1.54 -4.14 14.35
CA LEU A 95 -0.90 -5.43 14.68
C LEU A 95 -0.47 -6.19 13.42
N GLU A 96 -1.37 -6.31 12.45
CA GLU A 96 -1.13 -7.05 11.22
C GLU A 96 0.01 -6.41 10.41
N GLU A 97 -0.06 -5.11 10.20
CA GLU A 97 1.01 -4.37 9.54
C GLU A 97 2.35 -4.55 10.25
N THR A 98 2.39 -4.46 11.58
CA THR A 98 3.62 -4.67 12.35
C THR A 98 4.16 -6.10 12.16
N ILE A 99 3.31 -7.12 12.14
CA ILE A 99 3.70 -8.52 11.88
C ILE A 99 4.25 -8.66 10.45
N CYS A 100 3.59 -8.06 9.45
CA CYS A 100 4.02 -8.09 8.06
C CYS A 100 5.39 -7.44 7.88
N ARG A 101 5.56 -6.23 8.40
CA ARG A 101 6.83 -5.48 8.38
C ARG A 101 7.96 -6.28 9.03
N ALA A 102 7.70 -6.86 10.21
CA ALA A 102 8.66 -7.70 10.91
C ALA A 102 9.00 -8.99 10.16
N THR A 103 8.01 -9.59 9.47
CA THR A 103 8.17 -10.82 8.68
C THR A 103 9.03 -10.61 7.43
N LEU A 104 8.95 -9.43 6.83
CA LEU A 104 9.64 -9.08 5.59
C LEU A 104 11.00 -8.40 5.83
N HIS A 105 11.23 -7.87 7.03
CA HIS A 105 12.43 -7.07 7.32
C HIS A 105 13.74 -7.83 7.05
N ASP A 106 14.58 -7.25 6.20
CA ASP A 106 15.87 -7.82 5.75
C ASP A 106 15.75 -9.17 4.99
N GLU A 107 14.54 -9.62 4.67
CA GLU A 107 14.30 -10.82 3.86
C GLU A 107 14.52 -10.56 2.37
N ILE A 108 14.77 -11.64 1.63
CA ILE A 108 14.94 -11.58 0.18
C ILE A 108 13.62 -11.93 -0.52
N VAL A 109 13.15 -10.98 -1.32
CA VAL A 109 12.02 -11.15 -2.25
C VAL A 109 12.53 -11.14 -3.70
N LEU A 110 11.69 -11.55 -4.64
CA LEU A 110 11.91 -11.34 -6.06
C LEU A 110 11.07 -10.16 -6.51
N VAL A 111 11.66 -9.29 -7.29
CA VAL A 111 11.03 -8.10 -7.86
C VAL A 111 11.28 -8.02 -9.35
N LYS A 112 10.29 -7.57 -10.11
CA LYS A 112 10.39 -7.14 -11.50
C LYS A 112 9.91 -5.69 -11.54
N HIS A 113 10.84 -4.76 -11.82
CA HIS A 113 10.56 -3.33 -11.77
C HIS A 113 11.39 -2.55 -12.80
N PRO A 114 10.74 -1.64 -13.58
CA PRO A 114 9.30 -1.62 -13.78
C PRO A 114 8.82 -2.86 -14.55
N ALA A 115 7.66 -3.39 -14.23
CA ALA A 115 7.01 -4.44 -15.03
C ALA A 115 6.16 -3.82 -16.14
N VAL A 116 5.47 -2.72 -15.80
CA VAL A 116 4.73 -1.86 -16.74
C VAL A 116 5.07 -0.41 -16.40
N GLU A 117 5.23 0.45 -17.39
CA GLU A 117 5.42 1.90 -17.22
C GLU A 117 4.54 2.65 -18.21
N GLY A 118 3.67 3.54 -17.72
CA GLY A 118 2.73 4.28 -18.54
C GLY A 118 1.85 3.37 -19.43
N GLY A 119 1.43 2.22 -18.92
CA GLY A 119 0.62 1.23 -19.62
C GLY A 119 1.41 0.35 -20.62
N VAL A 120 2.73 0.48 -20.72
CA VAL A 120 3.58 -0.29 -21.63
C VAL A 120 4.37 -1.34 -20.86
N VAL A 121 4.20 -2.62 -21.20
CA VAL A 121 4.95 -3.74 -20.61
C VAL A 121 6.43 -3.59 -20.92
N GLN A 122 7.25 -3.69 -19.88
CA GLN A 122 8.70 -3.55 -19.96
C GLN A 122 9.40 -4.92 -20.07
N ASP A 123 10.51 -4.96 -20.82
CA ASP A 123 11.37 -6.14 -20.93
C ASP A 123 12.37 -6.20 -19.75
N THR A 124 11.83 -6.24 -18.54
CA THR A 124 12.61 -6.27 -17.29
C THR A 124 12.65 -7.70 -16.76
N GLU A 125 13.76 -8.10 -16.17
CA GLU A 125 13.92 -9.42 -15.58
C GLU A 125 13.59 -9.42 -14.07
N TRP A 126 13.29 -10.61 -13.54
CA TRP A 126 13.13 -10.81 -12.11
C TRP A 126 14.49 -10.75 -11.39
N GLU A 127 14.60 -9.88 -10.41
CA GLU A 127 15.79 -9.73 -9.56
C GLU A 127 15.50 -10.12 -8.10
N LYS A 128 16.59 -10.42 -7.38
CA LYS A 128 16.53 -10.58 -5.93
C LYS A 128 16.69 -9.21 -5.28
N ALA A 129 15.77 -8.87 -4.38
CA ALA A 129 15.80 -7.63 -3.65
C ALA A 129 15.76 -7.88 -2.14
N LYS A 130 16.54 -7.12 -1.39
CA LYS A 130 16.46 -7.10 0.06
C LYS A 130 15.43 -6.09 0.51
N PHE A 131 14.37 -6.58 1.18
CA PHE A 131 13.23 -5.79 1.60
C PHE A 131 13.49 -5.03 2.91
N ARG A 132 13.08 -3.77 2.96
CA ARG A 132 12.98 -2.95 4.17
C ARG A 132 11.75 -2.06 4.11
N TYR A 133 11.21 -1.75 5.27
CA TYR A 133 10.15 -0.77 5.45
C TYR A 133 10.66 0.33 6.36
N VAL A 134 10.70 1.56 5.89
CA VAL A 134 11.23 2.71 6.62
C VAL A 134 10.41 3.95 6.26
N ASP A 135 9.90 4.67 7.25
CA ASP A 135 9.18 5.93 7.08
C ASP A 135 8.07 5.83 6.02
N ASP A 136 7.16 4.86 6.21
CA ASP A 136 6.02 4.55 5.35
C ASP A 136 6.39 4.26 3.87
N THR A 137 7.62 3.84 3.65
CA THR A 137 8.16 3.51 2.33
C THR A 137 8.73 2.10 2.32
N ILE A 138 8.33 1.30 1.36
CA ILE A 138 8.98 0.02 1.04
C ILE A 138 10.23 0.32 0.22
N GLN A 139 11.37 -0.16 0.71
CA GLN A 139 12.65 -0.06 0.03
C GLN A 139 13.17 -1.46 -0.30
N MET A 140 13.48 -1.68 -1.56
CA MET A 140 14.01 -2.94 -2.07
C MET A 140 15.38 -2.69 -2.70
N ALA A 141 16.43 -3.17 -2.03
CA ALA A 141 17.79 -3.05 -2.53
C ALA A 141 18.07 -4.17 -3.55
N LEU A 142 18.37 -3.79 -4.79
CA LEU A 142 18.76 -4.64 -5.90
C LEU A 142 20.31 -4.77 -5.97
N SER A 143 20.80 -5.53 -6.97
CA SER A 143 22.24 -5.61 -7.25
C SER A 143 22.81 -4.26 -7.73
N ASP A 144 22.05 -3.55 -8.57
CA ASP A 144 22.50 -2.35 -9.27
C ASP A 144 21.60 -1.14 -8.99
N GLY A 145 20.88 -1.13 -7.86
CA GLY A 145 20.01 -0.02 -7.56
C GLY A 145 19.07 -0.25 -6.38
N ARG A 146 18.03 0.54 -6.36
CA ARG A 146 17.00 0.48 -5.31
C ARG A 146 15.65 0.85 -5.92
N VAL A 147 14.63 0.08 -5.58
CA VAL A 147 13.21 0.43 -5.79
C VAL A 147 12.65 0.96 -4.47
N ALA A 148 11.92 2.04 -4.52
CA ALA A 148 11.25 2.64 -3.36
C ALA A 148 9.78 2.89 -3.71
N ILE A 149 8.86 2.38 -2.90
CA ILE A 149 7.42 2.56 -3.06
C ILE A 149 6.88 3.22 -1.79
N GLY A 150 6.46 4.47 -1.89
CA GLY A 150 5.70 5.15 -0.83
C GLY A 150 4.32 4.53 -0.71
N MET A 151 3.88 4.25 0.52
CA MET A 151 2.59 3.60 0.72
C MET A 151 1.41 4.51 0.38
N ASP A 152 1.60 5.81 0.43
CA ASP A 152 0.69 6.86 -0.02
C ASP A 152 0.55 6.94 -1.55
N ASN A 153 1.53 6.41 -2.29
CA ASN A 153 1.54 6.39 -3.76
C ASN A 153 1.01 5.08 -4.37
N VAL A 154 0.57 4.13 -3.53
CA VAL A 154 -0.01 2.86 -4.00
C VAL A 154 -1.45 3.09 -4.44
N GLY A 155 -1.74 2.80 -5.71
CA GLY A 155 -3.06 2.92 -6.31
C GLY A 155 -3.84 1.61 -6.26
N THR A 156 -3.31 0.55 -6.87
CA THR A 156 -4.00 -0.74 -6.95
C THR A 156 -3.07 -1.91 -6.66
N ILE A 157 -3.67 -3.02 -6.27
CA ILE A 157 -2.99 -4.30 -6.08
C ILE A 157 -3.79 -5.40 -6.77
N ASP A 158 -3.09 -6.29 -7.47
CA ASP A 158 -3.64 -7.53 -8.00
C ASP A 158 -2.77 -8.73 -7.62
N THR A 159 -3.39 -9.89 -7.56
CA THR A 159 -2.69 -11.15 -7.22
C THR A 159 -2.98 -12.21 -8.27
N SER A 160 -1.93 -12.75 -8.87
CA SER A 160 -2.00 -13.75 -9.92
C SER A 160 -1.06 -14.93 -9.70
N GLN A 161 -1.30 -16.03 -10.41
CA GLN A 161 -0.36 -17.15 -10.47
C GLN A 161 0.49 -17.03 -11.72
N SER A 162 1.81 -17.09 -11.57
CA SER A 162 2.74 -16.97 -12.70
C SER A 162 3.99 -17.82 -12.51
N THR A 163 4.59 -18.25 -13.63
CA THR A 163 5.87 -18.96 -13.59
C THR A 163 7.02 -17.96 -13.50
N VAL A 164 7.67 -17.91 -12.35
CA VAL A 164 8.80 -17.04 -12.04
C VAL A 164 10.05 -17.88 -11.87
N ARG A 165 11.08 -17.66 -12.72
CA ARG A 165 12.34 -18.44 -12.72
C ARG A 165 12.06 -19.96 -12.70
N SER A 166 11.19 -20.43 -13.58
CA SER A 166 10.80 -21.85 -13.74
C SER A 166 10.09 -22.47 -12.52
N THR A 167 9.49 -21.65 -11.67
CA THR A 167 8.70 -22.10 -10.52
C THR A 167 7.37 -21.34 -10.50
N ASP A 168 6.26 -22.06 -10.34
CA ASP A 168 4.96 -21.42 -10.19
C ASP A 168 4.86 -20.74 -8.83
N ARG A 169 4.49 -19.47 -8.83
CA ARG A 169 4.43 -18.61 -7.66
C ARG A 169 3.22 -17.68 -7.73
N THR A 170 2.74 -17.32 -6.58
CA THR A 170 1.84 -16.17 -6.46
C THR A 170 2.65 -14.91 -6.66
N VAL A 171 2.24 -14.07 -7.59
CA VAL A 171 2.81 -12.75 -7.91
C VAL A 171 1.82 -11.69 -7.48
N ILE A 172 2.33 -10.68 -6.82
CA ILE A 172 1.60 -9.46 -6.48
C ILE A 172 2.04 -8.38 -7.45
N SER A 173 1.09 -7.80 -8.17
CA SER A 173 1.25 -6.63 -9.02
C SER A 173 0.78 -5.41 -8.24
N VAL A 174 1.65 -4.42 -8.09
CA VAL A 174 1.37 -3.17 -7.38
C VAL A 174 1.53 -2.02 -8.33
N GLU A 175 0.45 -1.29 -8.59
CA GLU A 175 0.49 -0.03 -9.31
C GLU A 175 0.76 1.11 -8.33
N HIS A 176 1.73 1.94 -8.66
CA HIS A 176 2.12 3.09 -7.85
C HIS A 176 2.65 4.22 -8.74
N THR A 177 2.73 5.42 -8.19
CA THR A 177 3.32 6.56 -8.88
C THR A 177 4.82 6.67 -8.57
N GLU A 178 5.64 6.80 -9.62
CA GLU A 178 7.08 7.08 -9.54
C GLU A 178 7.45 8.14 -10.57
N ASP A 179 8.07 9.23 -10.15
CA ASP A 179 8.45 10.36 -11.03
C ASP A 179 7.27 10.86 -11.91
N ASP A 180 6.10 11.05 -11.31
CA ASP A 180 4.83 11.46 -11.94
C ASP A 180 4.31 10.51 -13.04
N ARG A 181 4.69 9.23 -12.97
CA ARG A 181 4.24 8.19 -13.90
C ARG A 181 3.63 7.02 -13.16
N SER A 182 2.60 6.42 -13.78
CA SER A 182 2.10 5.13 -13.33
C SER A 182 3.11 4.04 -13.67
N VAL A 183 3.54 3.33 -12.63
CA VAL A 183 4.48 2.20 -12.71
C VAL A 183 3.87 1.00 -12.02
N GLU A 184 3.95 -0.17 -12.65
CA GLU A 184 3.58 -1.43 -12.03
C GLU A 184 4.84 -2.21 -11.64
N THR A 185 4.89 -2.63 -10.40
CA THR A 185 5.95 -3.46 -9.83
C THR A 185 5.42 -4.83 -9.47
N HIS A 186 6.05 -5.88 -9.98
CA HIS A 186 5.69 -7.25 -9.62
C HIS A 186 6.60 -7.78 -8.51
N LEU A 187 5.99 -8.42 -7.52
CA LEU A 187 6.64 -8.93 -6.32
C LEU A 187 6.27 -10.38 -6.07
N THR A 188 7.23 -11.19 -5.62
CA THR A 188 6.95 -12.55 -5.15
C THR A 188 8.02 -13.02 -4.17
N GLY A 189 7.73 -14.08 -3.46
CA GLY A 189 8.65 -14.67 -2.48
C GLY A 189 8.27 -16.09 -2.09
N THR A 190 8.49 -16.42 -0.83
CA THR A 190 7.87 -17.58 -0.22
C THR A 190 6.38 -17.28 0.00
N GLU A 191 5.53 -18.28 0.16
CA GLU A 191 4.10 -18.08 0.47
C GLU A 191 3.89 -17.11 1.65
N ARG A 192 4.69 -17.22 2.71
CA ARG A 192 4.67 -16.33 3.86
C ARG A 192 5.00 -14.87 3.48
N HIS A 193 6.01 -14.66 2.63
CA HIS A 193 6.39 -13.32 2.17
C HIS A 193 5.32 -12.72 1.28
N THR A 194 4.75 -13.52 0.36
CA THR A 194 3.71 -13.07 -0.55
C THR A 194 2.45 -12.63 0.20
N ARG A 195 2.02 -13.40 1.23
CA ARG A 195 0.90 -13.00 2.09
C ARG A 195 1.17 -11.72 2.86
N ALA A 196 2.36 -11.57 3.44
CA ALA A 196 2.73 -10.35 4.16
C ALA A 196 2.82 -9.12 3.23
N LEU A 197 3.33 -9.28 2.00
CA LEU A 197 3.33 -8.23 0.98
C LEU A 197 1.91 -7.85 0.57
N SER A 198 1.06 -8.85 0.27
CA SER A 198 -0.35 -8.63 -0.08
C SER A 198 -1.06 -7.83 0.99
N SER A 199 -0.98 -8.26 2.26
CA SER A 199 -1.61 -7.57 3.39
C SER A 199 -1.11 -6.11 3.52
N LEU A 200 0.20 -5.86 3.41
CA LEU A 200 0.75 -4.50 3.50
C LEU A 200 0.20 -3.59 2.40
N PHE A 201 0.21 -4.04 1.16
CA PHE A 201 -0.26 -3.23 0.04
C PHE A 201 -1.79 -3.08 0.04
N THR A 202 -2.55 -4.12 0.40
CA THR A 202 -4.01 -4.00 0.57
C THR A 202 -4.36 -2.95 1.62
N SER A 203 -3.69 -2.98 2.78
CA SER A 203 -3.89 -1.97 3.82
C SER A 203 -3.50 -0.55 3.37
N ALA A 204 -2.54 -0.41 2.46
CA ALA A 204 -2.20 0.88 1.88
C ALA A 204 -3.29 1.38 0.94
N VAL A 205 -3.78 0.52 0.03
CA VAL A 205 -4.90 0.85 -0.87
C VAL A 205 -6.14 1.27 -0.08
N GLU A 206 -6.54 0.47 0.92
CA GLU A 206 -7.69 0.77 1.78
C GLU A 206 -7.55 2.11 2.52
N ARG A 207 -6.35 2.45 2.99
CA ARG A 207 -6.09 3.77 3.60
C ARG A 207 -6.21 4.91 2.60
N ASN A 208 -5.63 4.73 1.42
CA ASN A 208 -5.64 5.73 0.36
C ASN A 208 -7.05 5.95 -0.19
N GLU A 209 -7.86 4.87 -0.31
CA GLU A 209 -9.28 4.96 -0.70
C GLU A 209 -10.16 5.60 0.40
N GLY A 210 -9.86 5.37 1.67
CA GLY A 210 -10.65 5.86 2.81
C GLY A 210 -10.59 7.38 3.01
N ASP A 211 -9.56 8.04 2.52
CA ASP A 211 -9.40 9.50 2.56
C ASP A 211 -10.11 10.22 1.39
N VAL A 212 -10.50 9.49 0.37
CA VAL A 212 -11.24 10.02 -0.79
C VAL A 212 -12.73 9.97 -0.46
N GLY A 213 -13.35 11.12 -0.13
CA GLY A 213 -14.80 11.22 0.00
C GLY A 213 -15.52 10.82 -1.30
N GLU A 214 -16.84 10.58 -1.25
CA GLU A 214 -17.61 10.28 -2.45
C GLU A 214 -17.42 11.41 -3.49
N LEU A 215 -16.91 11.03 -4.66
CA LEU A 215 -16.78 11.92 -5.82
C LEU A 215 -18.16 12.15 -6.41
N ASP A 216 -18.47 13.38 -6.80
CA ASP A 216 -19.67 13.66 -7.56
C ASP A 216 -19.52 13.22 -9.04
N ASP A 217 -20.64 13.25 -9.78
CA ASP A 217 -20.68 12.80 -11.17
C ASP A 217 -19.71 13.60 -12.07
N MET A 218 -19.51 14.90 -11.78
CA MET A 218 -18.64 15.76 -12.57
C MET A 218 -17.17 15.55 -12.24
N GLU A 219 -16.83 15.40 -10.97
CA GLU A 219 -15.50 15.04 -10.51
C GLU A 219 -15.05 13.70 -11.11
N SER A 220 -15.95 12.71 -11.12
CA SER A 220 -15.72 11.41 -11.74
C SER A 220 -15.47 11.53 -13.25
N GLN A 221 -16.24 12.37 -13.96
CA GLN A 221 -16.03 12.61 -15.39
C GLN A 221 -14.69 13.28 -15.68
N VAL A 222 -14.30 14.26 -14.88
CA VAL A 222 -13.00 14.94 -15.00
C VAL A 222 -11.86 13.96 -14.78
N LEU A 223 -11.92 13.11 -13.74
CA LEU A 223 -10.91 12.08 -13.49
C LEU A 223 -10.84 11.06 -14.63
N MET A 224 -11.97 10.59 -15.14
CA MET A 224 -12.01 9.65 -16.27
C MET A 224 -11.42 10.29 -17.55
N ALA A 225 -11.65 11.59 -17.76
CA ALA A 225 -11.08 12.31 -18.89
C ALA A 225 -9.55 12.45 -18.75
N LEU A 226 -9.04 12.81 -17.56
CA LEU A 226 -7.60 12.84 -17.27
C LEU A 226 -6.96 11.47 -17.46
N TYR A 227 -7.57 10.41 -16.94
CA TYR A 227 -7.11 9.03 -17.12
C TYR A 227 -7.05 8.62 -18.59
N SER A 228 -7.99 9.12 -19.42
CA SER A 228 -8.02 8.89 -20.86
C SER A 228 -7.01 9.74 -21.65
N GLY A 229 -6.22 10.59 -20.97
CA GLY A 229 -5.19 11.43 -21.57
C GLY A 229 -5.70 12.76 -22.12
N VAL A 230 -6.90 13.19 -21.74
CA VAL A 230 -7.41 14.52 -22.09
C VAL A 230 -6.54 15.57 -21.39
N SER A 231 -6.04 16.54 -22.17
CA SER A 231 -5.25 17.64 -21.61
C SER A 231 -6.05 18.44 -20.59
N PRO A 232 -5.50 18.78 -19.41
CA PRO A 232 -6.16 19.66 -18.46
C PRO A 232 -6.63 20.98 -19.05
N PHE A 233 -5.97 21.48 -20.12
CA PHE A 233 -6.35 22.72 -20.81
C PHE A 233 -7.56 22.56 -21.74
N GLU A 234 -7.87 21.35 -22.16
CA GLU A 234 -9.00 21.03 -23.05
C GLU A 234 -10.20 20.49 -22.25
N MET A 235 -10.06 20.37 -20.92
CA MET A 235 -11.05 19.74 -20.05
C MET A 235 -12.40 20.45 -20.11
N SER A 236 -12.41 21.78 -20.06
CA SER A 236 -13.63 22.60 -20.14
C SER A 236 -14.45 22.29 -21.41
N ASP A 237 -13.79 22.18 -22.55
CA ASP A 237 -14.45 21.87 -23.83
C ASP A 237 -14.89 20.40 -23.87
N PHE A 238 -14.14 19.49 -23.25
CA PHE A 238 -14.41 18.05 -23.26
C PHE A 238 -15.60 17.70 -22.36
N VAL A 239 -15.66 18.23 -21.13
CA VAL A 239 -16.72 17.93 -20.15
C VAL A 239 -17.92 18.86 -20.35
N GLY A 240 -17.75 20.00 -21.05
CA GLY A 240 -18.81 20.93 -21.37
C GLY A 240 -19.22 21.86 -20.22
N ILE A 241 -18.31 22.14 -19.28
CA ILE A 241 -18.49 23.08 -18.17
C ILE A 241 -17.53 24.28 -18.29
N PRO A 242 -17.84 25.44 -17.65
CA PRO A 242 -16.96 26.60 -17.66
C PRO A 242 -15.58 26.31 -17.07
N PRO A 243 -14.49 27.02 -17.52
CA PRO A 243 -13.14 26.81 -17.02
C PRO A 243 -12.98 27.05 -15.51
N ASP A 244 -13.76 27.97 -14.93
CA ASP A 244 -13.78 28.26 -13.50
C ASP A 244 -14.35 27.09 -12.69
N GLU A 245 -15.38 26.41 -13.18
CA GLU A 245 -15.90 25.18 -12.55
C GLU A 245 -14.88 24.01 -12.65
N VAL A 246 -14.16 23.88 -13.77
CA VAL A 246 -13.07 22.89 -13.90
C VAL A 246 -11.97 23.16 -12.87
N GLU A 247 -11.61 24.44 -12.65
CA GLU A 247 -10.60 24.84 -11.68
C GLU A 247 -11.04 24.49 -10.24
N GLU A 248 -12.31 24.70 -9.89
CA GLU A 248 -12.86 24.30 -8.59
C GLU A 248 -12.80 22.78 -8.39
N ILE A 249 -13.11 22.00 -9.43
CA ILE A 249 -12.99 20.54 -9.40
C ILE A 249 -11.52 20.12 -9.22
N TYR A 250 -10.59 20.70 -9.98
CA TYR A 250 -9.17 20.41 -9.83
C TYR A 250 -8.68 20.73 -8.42
N GLN A 251 -9.08 21.86 -7.85
CA GLN A 251 -8.70 22.19 -6.48
C GLN A 251 -9.21 21.17 -5.48
N ARG A 252 -10.44 20.70 -5.63
CA ARG A 252 -10.99 19.65 -4.77
C ARG A 252 -10.28 18.32 -4.97
N LEU A 253 -9.98 17.93 -6.21
CA LEU A 253 -9.22 16.70 -6.51
C LEU A 253 -7.79 16.76 -5.96
N LEU A 254 -7.16 17.93 -5.95
CA LEU A 254 -5.87 18.18 -5.28
C LEU A 254 -6.00 18.04 -3.77
N ASP A 255 -7.05 18.63 -3.17
CA ASP A 255 -7.27 18.61 -1.71
C ASP A 255 -7.49 17.18 -1.18
N ILE A 256 -8.10 16.30 -1.98
CA ILE A 256 -8.29 14.88 -1.65
C ILE A 256 -7.15 13.98 -2.15
N GLY A 257 -6.09 14.54 -2.74
CA GLY A 257 -4.94 13.77 -3.22
C GLY A 257 -5.19 12.86 -4.43
N ALA A 258 -6.30 13.08 -5.17
CA ALA A 258 -6.63 12.29 -6.36
C ALA A 258 -5.83 12.72 -7.62
N VAL A 259 -5.24 13.90 -7.61
CA VAL A 259 -4.36 14.45 -8.65
C VAL A 259 -3.23 15.25 -8.03
N ASP A 260 -2.12 15.40 -8.76
CA ASP A 260 -0.97 16.21 -8.35
C ASP A 260 -0.83 17.45 -9.21
N GLU A 261 -0.35 18.55 -8.62
CA GLU A 261 -0.05 19.77 -9.34
C GLU A 261 1.28 19.64 -10.10
N VAL A 262 1.22 19.45 -11.41
CA VAL A 262 2.41 19.24 -12.25
C VAL A 262 3.03 20.56 -12.74
N ARG A 263 2.22 21.65 -12.84
CA ARG A 263 2.69 22.96 -13.32
C ARG A 263 1.81 24.09 -12.79
N VAL A 264 2.44 25.08 -12.18
CA VAL A 264 1.80 26.37 -11.86
C VAL A 264 1.79 27.27 -13.10
N ARG A 265 0.60 27.61 -13.62
CA ARG A 265 0.46 28.56 -14.71
C ARG A 265 0.54 29.98 -14.15
N THR A 266 1.52 30.75 -14.62
CA THR A 266 1.56 32.17 -14.35
C THR A 266 0.78 32.91 -15.44
N GLU A 267 -0.36 33.49 -15.09
CA GLU A 267 -1.06 34.41 -15.97
C GLU A 267 -0.40 35.82 -15.91
N VAL A 268 -0.14 36.38 -17.07
CA VAL A 268 0.46 37.70 -17.19
C VAL A 268 -0.41 38.59 -18.04
N ALA A 269 -0.58 39.85 -17.61
CA ALA A 269 -1.27 40.87 -18.35
C ALA A 269 -0.34 42.06 -18.58
N LEU A 270 -0.45 42.68 -19.76
CA LEU A 270 0.32 43.89 -20.06
C LEU A 270 -0.09 45.05 -19.12
N ASN A 271 0.86 45.53 -18.33
CA ASN A 271 0.72 46.78 -17.61
C ASN A 271 0.99 47.99 -18.55
N ALA A 272 0.91 49.19 -18.03
CA ALA A 272 1.12 50.40 -18.84
C ALA A 272 2.49 50.44 -19.52
N ARG A 273 3.54 50.01 -18.83
CA ARG A 273 4.90 49.90 -19.38
C ARG A 273 5.02 48.83 -20.47
N GLY A 274 4.40 47.67 -20.26
CA GLY A 274 4.37 46.61 -21.28
C GLY A 274 3.63 47.02 -22.55
N ARG A 275 2.52 47.81 -22.45
CA ARG A 275 1.81 48.36 -23.59
C ARG A 275 2.67 49.37 -24.37
N ASN A 276 3.44 50.23 -23.68
CA ASN A 276 4.35 51.16 -24.34
C ASN A 276 5.46 50.41 -25.10
N LEU A 277 6.08 49.42 -24.46
CA LEU A 277 7.12 48.62 -25.12
C LEU A 277 6.59 47.84 -26.34
N ALA A 278 5.36 47.31 -26.25
CA ALA A 278 4.73 46.67 -27.39
C ALA A 278 4.42 47.64 -28.53
N SER A 279 3.98 48.87 -28.20
CA SER A 279 3.73 49.95 -29.19
C SER A 279 5.01 50.40 -29.88
N ASP A 280 6.10 50.57 -29.14
CA ASP A 280 7.41 50.93 -29.69
C ASP A 280 7.93 49.84 -30.64
N ALA A 281 7.83 48.55 -30.24
CA ALA A 281 8.21 47.43 -31.10
C ALA A 281 7.42 47.31 -32.41
N MET A 282 6.12 47.69 -32.38
CA MET A 282 5.30 47.73 -33.59
C MET A 282 5.58 48.94 -34.50
N SER A 283 6.24 49.97 -33.97
CA SER A 283 6.55 51.22 -34.72
C SER A 283 7.90 51.12 -35.44
N ASP A 284 8.74 50.16 -35.08
CA ASP A 284 10.08 49.93 -35.65
C ASP A 284 10.09 48.89 -36.80
N GLU A 285 8.92 48.36 -37.18
CA GLU A 285 8.69 47.54 -38.40
C GLU A 285 8.11 48.40 -39.55
#